data_d5f9a556b5778a4f08f24dbcc46a4896
#
_entry.id   d5f9a556b5778a4f08f24dbcc46a4896
#
_cell.length_a   1.000
_cell.length_b   1.000
_cell.length_c   1.000
_cell.angle_alpha   90.00
_cell.angle_beta   90.00
_cell.angle_gamma   90.00
#
_symmetry.space_group_name_H-M   'P 1'
#
loop_
_entity.id
_entity.type
_entity.pdbx_description
1 polymer ?
#
loop_
_entity_poly.entity_id
_entity_poly.type
_entity_poly.pdbx_seq_one_letter_code
_entity_poly.pdbx_strand_id
1 'polypeptide(L)'
;MASPEETPLLDVKDLKIYFEKKRGLFKKEITQVKAVDGISFQIREGETLGLVGESGCGKSTTGRGISQLIPPTEGDVLFQGENLAGLSRNDLRKKRRDMQMVFQDPYASLNPRLTVEDILAEPLKAHGVRNRQERLEKINAMLDVVGLNRNYAYRYAHEFSGGQRQRIGIARALILNPKLIIADEPVAALDVSIQAQILNLLKDLQAEFQLTYLFISHDLSVVRHLTNRLAVMYLGRMAEIGNTEKIFSNPLHPYTQTLLSAIPVSNPRHKRERIILKGDVPSPVNPPKGCAFAGRCPKVFDRCHEERPSLLTIDDDHQVACHLYDDQSGGEPS
;
A
#
# COMPACT_ATOMS: atom_id res chain seq x y z
N MET A 1 -18.35 26.33 -10.70
CA MET A 1 -17.28 26.12 -11.69
C MET A 1 -16.56 24.87 -11.27
N ALA A 2 -16.75 23.76 -11.97
CA ALA A 2 -16.01 22.53 -11.70
C ALA A 2 -14.52 22.81 -11.93
N SER A 3 -13.70 22.52 -10.93
CA SER A 3 -12.24 22.55 -11.07
C SER A 3 -11.85 21.60 -12.21
N PRO A 4 -10.86 21.93 -13.05
CA PRO A 4 -10.37 20.98 -14.04
C PRO A 4 -10.00 19.69 -13.29
N GLU A 5 -10.51 18.55 -13.74
CA GLU A 5 -10.16 17.23 -13.20
C GLU A 5 -8.63 17.08 -13.28
N GLU A 6 -7.96 17.29 -12.16
CA GLU A 6 -6.52 17.05 -12.09
C GLU A 6 -6.28 15.57 -12.36
N THR A 7 -5.56 15.29 -13.46
CA THR A 7 -5.17 13.93 -13.83
C THR A 7 -4.47 13.27 -12.64
N PRO A 8 -4.94 12.11 -12.14
CA PRO A 8 -4.33 11.47 -10.99
C PRO A 8 -2.88 11.06 -11.31
N LEU A 9 -1.98 11.12 -10.31
CA LEU A 9 -0.61 10.65 -10.46
C LEU A 9 -0.57 9.14 -10.74
N LEU A 10 -1.42 8.39 -10.02
CA LEU A 10 -1.61 6.95 -10.18
C LEU A 10 -3.10 6.65 -10.37
N ASP A 11 -3.42 5.87 -11.41
CA ASP A 11 -4.78 5.37 -11.67
C ASP A 11 -4.72 3.86 -11.89
N VAL A 12 -5.31 3.11 -10.97
CA VAL A 12 -5.37 1.64 -10.96
C VAL A 12 -6.78 1.23 -11.36
N LYS A 13 -6.91 0.41 -12.43
CA LYS A 13 -8.18 -0.02 -12.98
C LYS A 13 -8.27 -1.54 -13.05
N ASP A 14 -9.24 -2.11 -12.36
CA ASP A 14 -9.56 -3.55 -12.34
C ASP A 14 -8.32 -4.45 -12.19
N LEU A 15 -7.39 -4.04 -11.32
CA LEU A 15 -6.11 -4.74 -11.14
C LEU A 15 -6.33 -6.14 -10.58
N LYS A 16 -5.86 -7.17 -11.31
CA LYS A 16 -5.88 -8.57 -10.89
C LYS A 16 -4.46 -9.15 -10.88
N ILE A 17 -4.13 -9.86 -9.81
CA ILE A 17 -2.85 -10.56 -9.68
C ILE A 17 -3.14 -11.95 -9.12
N TYR A 18 -2.96 -12.96 -9.97
CA TYR A 18 -3.21 -14.35 -9.66
C TYR A 18 -1.91 -15.16 -9.73
N PHE A 19 -1.69 -16.01 -8.75
CA PHE A 19 -0.57 -16.93 -8.71
C PHE A 19 -1.03 -18.34 -9.00
N GLU A 20 -0.38 -19.01 -9.95
CA GLU A 20 -0.64 -20.43 -10.23
C GLU A 20 0.12 -21.31 -9.25
N LYS A 21 -0.59 -22.21 -8.57
CA LYS A 21 -0.03 -23.26 -7.74
C LYS A 21 -0.27 -24.60 -8.43
N LYS A 22 0.79 -25.22 -8.92
CA LYS A 22 0.76 -26.57 -9.51
C LYS A 22 0.86 -27.60 -8.39
N ARG A 23 -0.11 -28.50 -8.26
CA ARG A 23 -0.13 -29.57 -7.27
C ARG A 23 -0.17 -30.93 -7.99
N GLY A 24 0.70 -31.85 -7.58
CA GLY A 24 0.75 -33.24 -8.05
C GLY A 24 1.85 -33.54 -9.09
N LEU A 25 2.51 -34.72 -8.93
CA LEU A 25 3.55 -35.21 -9.86
C LEU A 25 2.93 -35.78 -11.16
N PHE A 26 1.73 -36.39 -11.10
CA PHE A 26 1.11 -37.12 -12.21
C PHE A 26 -0.19 -36.49 -12.74
N LYS A 27 -0.97 -35.77 -11.92
CA LYS A 27 -2.07 -34.93 -12.36
C LYS A 27 -1.76 -33.49 -11.97
N LYS A 28 -1.46 -32.65 -12.94
CA LYS A 28 -1.24 -31.21 -12.74
C LYS A 28 -2.60 -30.54 -12.48
N GLU A 29 -3.01 -30.48 -11.24
CA GLU A 29 -4.12 -29.63 -10.82
C GLU A 29 -3.58 -28.21 -10.67
N ILE A 30 -3.98 -27.30 -11.56
CA ILE A 30 -3.59 -25.89 -11.50
C ILE A 30 -4.63 -25.19 -10.64
N THR A 31 -4.21 -24.72 -9.48
CA THR A 31 -5.04 -23.92 -8.59
C THR A 31 -4.57 -22.48 -8.64
N GLN A 32 -5.48 -21.53 -8.81
CA GLN A 32 -5.16 -20.11 -8.82
C GLN A 32 -5.37 -19.48 -7.44
N VAL A 33 -4.36 -18.79 -6.94
CA VAL A 33 -4.46 -17.95 -5.74
C VAL A 33 -4.75 -16.53 -6.20
N LYS A 34 -5.96 -16.03 -5.96
CA LYS A 34 -6.40 -14.69 -6.33
C LYS A 34 -5.97 -13.68 -5.28
N ALA A 35 -4.70 -13.27 -5.33
CA ALA A 35 -4.13 -12.37 -4.33
C ALA A 35 -4.68 -10.95 -4.43
N VAL A 36 -4.94 -10.46 -5.64
CA VAL A 36 -5.65 -9.22 -5.94
C VAL A 36 -6.70 -9.55 -7.01
N ASP A 37 -7.95 -9.20 -6.80
CA ASP A 37 -9.07 -9.68 -7.61
C ASP A 37 -10.04 -8.54 -7.98
N GLY A 38 -9.55 -7.62 -8.82
CA GLY A 38 -10.34 -6.53 -9.39
C GLY A 38 -10.46 -5.33 -8.45
N ILE A 39 -9.35 -4.66 -8.18
CA ILE A 39 -9.33 -3.41 -7.40
C ILE A 39 -9.11 -2.21 -8.31
N SER A 40 -9.83 -1.12 -8.00
CA SER A 40 -9.69 0.16 -8.70
C SER A 40 -9.60 1.29 -7.70
N PHE A 41 -8.66 2.20 -7.90
CA PHE A 41 -8.51 3.42 -7.11
C PHE A 41 -7.53 4.39 -7.77
N GLN A 42 -7.58 5.64 -7.34
CA GLN A 42 -6.70 6.71 -7.83
C GLN A 42 -5.96 7.35 -6.66
N ILE A 43 -4.75 7.87 -6.95
CA ILE A 43 -3.96 8.68 -6.01
C ILE A 43 -3.60 9.98 -6.72
N ARG A 44 -3.92 11.12 -6.09
CA ARG A 44 -3.58 12.46 -6.58
C ARG A 44 -2.13 12.80 -6.23
N GLU A 45 -1.55 13.76 -6.92
CA GLU A 45 -0.20 14.25 -6.58
C GLU A 45 -0.21 14.88 -5.18
N GLY A 46 0.81 14.57 -4.36
CA GLY A 46 0.91 15.03 -2.97
C GLY A 46 0.00 14.31 -1.96
N GLU A 47 -0.87 13.40 -2.42
CA GLU A 47 -1.78 12.64 -1.55
C GLU A 47 -1.06 11.46 -0.87
N THR A 48 -1.47 11.14 0.36
CA THR A 48 -1.20 9.85 0.99
C THR A 48 -2.47 9.01 1.03
N LEU A 49 -2.50 7.94 0.22
CA LEU A 49 -3.53 6.90 0.29
C LEU A 49 -3.05 5.76 1.21
N GLY A 50 -3.80 5.49 2.28
CA GLY A 50 -3.59 4.31 3.12
C GLY A 50 -4.25 3.08 2.50
N LEU A 51 -3.54 1.95 2.44
CA LEU A 51 -4.11 0.65 2.06
C LEU A 51 -4.00 -0.30 3.24
N VAL A 52 -5.15 -0.66 3.85
CA VAL A 52 -5.22 -1.43 5.08
C VAL A 52 -6.06 -2.70 4.94
N GLY A 53 -5.89 -3.63 5.87
CA GLY A 53 -6.63 -4.89 5.95
C GLY A 53 -5.84 -5.98 6.67
N GLU A 54 -6.47 -7.12 6.93
CA GLU A 54 -5.83 -8.27 7.60
C GLU A 54 -4.59 -8.77 6.85
N SER A 55 -3.67 -9.42 7.56
CA SER A 55 -2.50 -10.05 6.94
C SER A 55 -2.92 -11.05 5.85
N GLY A 56 -2.22 -11.05 4.71
CA GLY A 56 -2.53 -11.94 3.58
C GLY A 56 -3.70 -11.50 2.69
N CYS A 57 -4.36 -10.34 2.94
CA CYS A 57 -5.45 -9.86 2.09
C CYS A 57 -5.02 -9.29 0.72
N GLY A 58 -3.71 -9.23 0.41
CA GLY A 58 -3.20 -8.81 -0.90
C GLY A 58 -2.54 -7.44 -0.97
N LYS A 59 -2.42 -6.69 0.12
CA LYS A 59 -1.87 -5.31 0.16
C LYS A 59 -0.47 -5.19 -0.45
N SER A 60 0.50 -5.97 0.05
CA SER A 60 1.87 -5.96 -0.46
C SER A 60 1.95 -6.43 -1.91
N THR A 61 1.07 -7.36 -2.29
CA THR A 61 0.95 -7.82 -3.69
C THR A 61 0.46 -6.69 -4.58
N THR A 62 -0.51 -5.89 -4.11
CA THR A 62 -0.99 -4.68 -4.81
C THR A 62 0.16 -3.69 -5.04
N GLY A 63 0.94 -3.35 -4.00
CA GLY A 63 2.09 -2.45 -4.14
C GLY A 63 3.13 -2.96 -5.14
N ARG A 64 3.43 -4.27 -5.10
CA ARG A 64 4.36 -4.90 -6.05
C ARG A 64 3.80 -4.96 -7.47
N GLY A 65 2.49 -5.11 -7.63
CA GLY A 65 1.83 -5.05 -8.94
C GLY A 65 1.89 -3.65 -9.53
N ILE A 66 1.60 -2.63 -8.76
CA ILE A 66 1.68 -1.23 -9.17
C ILE A 66 3.10 -0.88 -9.62
N SER A 67 4.13 -1.26 -8.85
CA SER A 67 5.54 -1.05 -9.21
C SER A 67 6.05 -1.97 -10.34
N GLN A 68 5.17 -2.84 -10.88
CA GLN A 68 5.51 -3.84 -11.90
C GLN A 68 6.62 -4.81 -11.46
N LEU A 69 6.86 -4.98 -10.16
CA LEU A 69 7.74 -6.04 -9.63
C LEU A 69 7.10 -7.42 -9.80
N ILE A 70 5.77 -7.46 -9.74
CA ILE A 70 4.94 -8.60 -10.13
C ILE A 70 4.06 -8.11 -11.28
N PRO A 71 4.13 -8.74 -12.46
CA PRO A 71 3.27 -8.32 -13.57
C PRO A 71 1.81 -8.61 -13.23
N PRO A 72 0.89 -7.66 -13.48
CA PRO A 72 -0.54 -7.89 -13.38
C PRO A 72 -0.99 -9.07 -14.27
N THR A 73 -2.00 -9.82 -13.82
CA THR A 73 -2.67 -10.83 -14.64
C THR A 73 -3.64 -10.17 -15.60
N GLU A 74 -4.38 -9.17 -15.09
CA GLU A 74 -5.33 -8.33 -15.84
C GLU A 74 -5.40 -6.94 -15.21
N GLY A 75 -6.02 -5.99 -15.92
CA GLY A 75 -6.23 -4.62 -15.48
C GLY A 75 -5.06 -3.70 -15.83
N ASP A 76 -5.28 -2.41 -15.59
CA ASP A 76 -4.37 -1.35 -15.98
C ASP A 76 -3.79 -0.62 -14.76
N VAL A 77 -2.53 -0.21 -14.89
CA VAL A 77 -1.85 0.67 -13.94
C VAL A 77 -1.31 1.85 -14.73
N LEU A 78 -2.01 2.99 -14.64
CA LEU A 78 -1.57 4.22 -15.28
C LEU A 78 -0.79 5.07 -14.28
N PHE A 79 0.43 5.40 -14.62
CA PHE A 79 1.27 6.32 -13.86
C PHE A 79 1.57 7.55 -14.72
N GLN A 80 1.15 8.73 -14.24
CA GLN A 80 1.20 9.98 -15.00
C GLN A 80 0.48 9.85 -16.36
N GLY A 81 -0.67 9.16 -16.39
CA GLY A 81 -1.47 8.93 -17.59
C GLY A 81 -0.95 7.85 -18.53
N GLU A 82 0.23 7.25 -18.29
CA GLU A 82 0.80 6.21 -19.14
C GLU A 82 0.64 4.83 -18.51
N ASN A 83 0.10 3.86 -19.26
CA ASN A 83 -0.11 2.49 -18.77
C ASN A 83 1.22 1.74 -18.67
N LEU A 84 1.54 1.28 -17.48
CA LEU A 84 2.80 0.58 -17.20
C LEU A 84 2.83 -0.86 -17.73
N ALA A 85 1.66 -1.51 -17.88
CA ALA A 85 1.56 -2.93 -18.23
C ALA A 85 2.08 -3.24 -19.65
N GLY A 86 2.08 -2.25 -20.56
CA GLY A 86 2.52 -2.42 -21.96
C GLY A 86 3.94 -1.93 -22.23
N LEU A 87 4.65 -1.40 -21.24
CA LEU A 87 5.95 -0.76 -21.45
C LEU A 87 7.08 -1.76 -21.69
N SER A 88 8.03 -1.36 -22.54
CA SER A 88 9.30 -2.08 -22.66
C SER A 88 10.08 -2.07 -21.34
N ARG A 89 11.00 -3.04 -21.14
CA ARG A 89 11.86 -3.07 -19.95
C ARG A 89 12.64 -1.75 -19.74
N ASN A 90 13.06 -1.11 -20.81
CA ASN A 90 13.82 0.13 -20.75
C ASN A 90 12.93 1.31 -20.34
N ASP A 91 11.71 1.39 -20.85
CA ASP A 91 10.79 2.47 -20.51
C ASP A 91 10.22 2.28 -19.11
N LEU A 92 9.89 1.04 -18.73
CA LEU A 92 9.51 0.72 -17.35
C LEU A 92 10.64 1.08 -16.35
N ARG A 93 11.93 0.87 -16.72
CA ARG A 93 13.05 1.30 -15.89
C ARG A 93 13.09 2.81 -15.69
N LYS A 94 12.77 3.60 -16.74
CA LYS A 94 12.68 5.07 -16.63
C LYS A 94 11.55 5.46 -15.68
N LYS A 95 10.37 4.84 -15.81
CA LYS A 95 9.22 5.10 -14.93
C LYS A 95 9.48 4.72 -13.47
N ARG A 96 10.21 3.64 -13.23
CA ARG A 96 10.61 3.23 -11.88
C ARG A 96 11.54 4.22 -11.18
N ARG A 97 12.20 5.13 -11.90
CA ARG A 97 12.91 6.27 -11.28
C ARG A 97 11.95 7.11 -10.44
N ASP A 98 10.78 7.40 -11.00
CA ASP A 98 9.79 8.29 -10.39
C ASP A 98 8.85 7.55 -9.43
N MET A 99 8.93 6.22 -9.37
CA MET A 99 8.14 5.37 -8.49
C MET A 99 9.05 4.39 -7.73
N GLN A 100 9.17 4.58 -6.44
CA GLN A 100 10.08 3.80 -5.60
C GLN A 100 9.32 3.06 -4.50
N MET A 101 9.94 2.03 -3.92
CA MET A 101 9.34 1.20 -2.88
C MET A 101 10.23 1.15 -1.63
N VAL A 102 9.60 1.35 -0.47
CA VAL A 102 10.16 1.07 0.85
C VAL A 102 9.58 -0.25 1.32
N PHE A 103 10.44 -1.24 1.59
CA PHE A 103 10.03 -2.61 1.92
C PHE A 103 9.80 -2.81 3.41
N GLN A 104 8.96 -3.81 3.72
CA GLN A 104 8.53 -4.17 5.07
C GLN A 104 9.67 -4.55 6.02
N ASP A 105 10.63 -5.36 5.53
CA ASP A 105 11.73 -5.86 6.34
C ASP A 105 13.03 -5.08 6.01
N PRO A 106 13.49 -4.20 6.92
CA PRO A 106 14.73 -3.45 6.72
C PRO A 106 15.96 -4.37 6.72
N TYR A 107 15.88 -5.57 7.32
CA TYR A 107 16.99 -6.53 7.33
C TYR A 107 17.12 -7.27 6.00
N ALA A 108 16.00 -7.73 5.44
CA ALA A 108 15.99 -8.43 4.16
C ALA A 108 16.16 -7.47 2.96
N SER A 109 15.79 -6.20 3.11
CA SER A 109 15.82 -5.22 2.01
C SER A 109 17.21 -4.66 1.70
N LEU A 110 18.17 -4.75 2.62
CA LEU A 110 19.54 -4.25 2.47
C LEU A 110 20.51 -5.42 2.45
N ASN A 111 21.39 -5.48 1.43
CA ASN A 111 22.44 -6.49 1.41
C ASN A 111 23.44 -6.22 2.57
N PRO A 112 23.58 -7.14 3.55
CA PRO A 112 24.39 -6.91 4.74
C PRO A 112 25.90 -6.79 4.45
N ARG A 113 26.34 -7.19 3.26
CA ARG A 113 27.74 -7.17 2.80
C ARG A 113 28.14 -5.87 2.09
N LEU A 114 27.18 -5.00 1.83
CA LEU A 114 27.42 -3.72 1.16
C LEU A 114 27.51 -2.60 2.20
N THR A 115 28.32 -1.59 1.90
CA THR A 115 28.35 -0.34 2.65
C THR A 115 27.12 0.49 2.33
N VAL A 116 26.80 1.48 3.19
CA VAL A 116 25.71 2.41 2.93
C VAL A 116 25.96 3.19 1.63
N GLU A 117 27.25 3.59 1.36
CA GLU A 117 27.63 4.21 0.09
C GLU A 117 27.24 3.32 -1.10
N ASP A 118 27.57 2.03 -1.05
CA ASP A 118 27.27 1.11 -2.15
C ASP A 118 25.77 0.96 -2.37
N ILE A 119 25.00 0.80 -1.27
CA ILE A 119 23.54 0.65 -1.31
C ILE A 119 22.87 1.89 -1.93
N LEU A 120 23.29 3.09 -1.54
CA LEU A 120 22.73 4.34 -2.05
C LEU A 120 23.27 4.69 -3.44
N ALA A 121 24.48 4.26 -3.80
CA ALA A 121 25.04 4.44 -5.13
C ALA A 121 24.40 3.54 -6.21
N GLU A 122 23.85 2.40 -5.83
CA GLU A 122 23.27 1.42 -6.77
C GLU A 122 22.15 2.03 -7.64
N PRO A 123 21.08 2.64 -7.08
CA PRO A 123 20.05 3.30 -7.88
C PRO A 123 20.61 4.46 -8.74
N LEU A 124 21.54 5.24 -8.22
CA LEU A 124 22.16 6.33 -8.98
C LEU A 124 22.94 5.80 -10.21
N LYS A 125 23.74 4.75 -10.02
CA LYS A 125 24.47 4.07 -11.12
C LYS A 125 23.49 3.50 -12.14
N ALA A 126 22.41 2.86 -11.66
CA ALA A 126 21.38 2.28 -12.51
C ALA A 126 20.69 3.33 -13.39
N HIS A 127 20.57 4.56 -12.93
CA HIS A 127 19.96 5.68 -13.65
C HIS A 127 20.95 6.67 -14.25
N GLY A 128 22.21 6.26 -14.44
CA GLY A 128 23.18 6.96 -15.30
C GLY A 128 24.06 7.98 -14.61
N VAL A 129 24.04 8.12 -13.28
CA VAL A 129 24.97 8.98 -12.53
C VAL A 129 26.32 8.26 -12.44
N ARG A 130 27.21 8.55 -13.41
CA ARG A 130 28.51 7.85 -13.55
C ARG A 130 29.62 8.45 -12.69
N ASN A 131 29.59 9.76 -12.44
CA ASN A 131 30.61 10.45 -11.67
C ASN A 131 30.54 10.05 -10.19
N ARG A 132 31.68 9.58 -9.63
CA ARG A 132 31.73 9.14 -8.23
C ARG A 132 31.53 10.30 -7.26
N GLN A 133 32.15 11.44 -7.55
CA GLN A 133 32.07 12.61 -6.69
C GLN A 133 30.62 13.14 -6.59
N GLU A 134 29.91 13.22 -7.74
CA GLU A 134 28.49 13.57 -7.77
C GLU A 134 27.63 12.61 -6.95
N ARG A 135 27.91 11.28 -7.04
CA ARG A 135 27.19 10.29 -6.21
C ARG A 135 27.43 10.51 -4.72
N LEU A 136 28.69 10.73 -4.31
CA LEU A 136 29.03 10.98 -2.90
C LEU A 136 28.34 12.22 -2.35
N GLU A 137 28.27 13.28 -3.12
CA GLU A 137 27.55 14.51 -2.73
C GLU A 137 26.06 14.25 -2.52
N LYS A 138 25.41 13.54 -3.47
CA LYS A 138 24.01 13.13 -3.35
C LYS A 138 23.77 12.20 -2.15
N ILE A 139 24.67 11.25 -1.90
CA ILE A 139 24.58 10.30 -0.79
C ILE A 139 24.71 11.06 0.54
N ASN A 140 25.69 11.94 0.67
CA ASN A 140 25.88 12.72 1.89
C ASN A 140 24.68 13.63 2.20
N ALA A 141 24.14 14.31 1.18
CA ALA A 141 22.93 15.11 1.31
C ALA A 141 21.74 14.26 1.75
N MET A 142 21.57 13.06 1.16
CA MET A 142 20.47 12.17 1.51
C MET A 142 20.60 11.57 2.92
N LEU A 143 21.84 11.31 3.40
CA LEU A 143 22.07 10.88 4.79
C LEU A 143 21.64 11.97 5.77
N ASP A 144 21.96 13.24 5.49
CA ASP A 144 21.49 14.36 6.32
C ASP A 144 19.96 14.44 6.35
N VAL A 145 19.31 14.33 5.19
CA VAL A 145 17.85 14.35 5.04
C VAL A 145 17.15 13.30 5.90
N VAL A 146 17.71 12.08 5.96
CA VAL A 146 17.12 11.01 6.80
C VAL A 146 17.65 11.02 8.25
N GLY A 147 18.44 12.03 8.65
CA GLY A 147 18.98 12.20 9.99
C GLY A 147 20.05 11.17 10.37
N LEU A 148 20.90 10.80 9.42
CA LEU A 148 22.04 9.91 9.62
C LEU A 148 23.36 10.67 9.42
N ASN A 149 24.38 10.34 10.23
CA ASN A 149 25.70 10.93 10.09
C ASN A 149 26.35 10.53 8.76
N ARG A 150 26.95 11.48 8.03
CA ARG A 150 27.65 11.24 6.74
C ARG A 150 28.76 10.18 6.85
N ASN A 151 29.43 10.07 7.99
CA ASN A 151 30.45 9.06 8.22
C ASN A 151 29.90 7.62 8.18
N TYR A 152 28.58 7.45 8.29
CA TYR A 152 27.93 6.16 8.16
C TYR A 152 27.95 5.62 6.72
N ALA A 153 28.28 6.43 5.72
CA ALA A 153 28.43 5.99 4.33
C ALA A 153 29.38 4.80 4.18
N TYR A 154 30.44 4.76 4.99
CA TYR A 154 31.48 3.72 4.91
C TYR A 154 31.23 2.46 5.76
N ARG A 155 30.14 2.45 6.53
CA ARG A 155 29.78 1.32 7.38
C ARG A 155 28.93 0.31 6.64
N TYR A 156 28.99 -0.94 7.04
CA TYR A 156 28.18 -2.00 6.48
C TYR A 156 26.75 -1.98 7.03
N ALA A 157 25.78 -2.41 6.21
CA ALA A 157 24.38 -2.41 6.61
C ALA A 157 24.09 -3.23 7.88
N HIS A 158 24.84 -4.30 8.14
CA HIS A 158 24.63 -5.15 9.33
C HIS A 158 25.10 -4.49 10.64
N GLU A 159 25.83 -3.39 10.61
CA GLU A 159 26.28 -2.67 11.80
C GLU A 159 25.23 -1.68 12.38
N PHE A 160 24.07 -1.56 11.70
CA PHE A 160 23.04 -0.60 12.06
C PHE A 160 21.86 -1.25 12.79
N SER A 161 21.21 -0.46 13.69
CA SER A 161 19.95 -0.84 14.32
C SER A 161 18.80 -0.94 13.29
N GLY A 162 17.69 -1.59 13.63
CA GLY A 162 16.52 -1.70 12.75
C GLY A 162 16.01 -0.34 12.25
N GLY A 163 15.89 0.64 13.14
CA GLY A 163 15.45 2.00 12.77
C GLY A 163 16.44 2.73 11.87
N GLN A 164 17.75 2.56 12.09
CA GLN A 164 18.76 3.11 11.20
C GLN A 164 18.75 2.44 9.82
N ARG A 165 18.58 1.11 9.75
CA ARG A 165 18.41 0.41 8.47
C ARG A 165 17.16 0.87 7.73
N GLN A 166 16.06 1.12 8.45
CA GLN A 166 14.86 1.68 7.84
C GLN A 166 15.10 3.06 7.23
N ARG A 167 15.84 3.94 7.93
CA ARG A 167 16.26 5.24 7.41
C ARG A 167 17.15 5.11 6.16
N ILE A 168 18.05 4.12 6.11
CA ILE A 168 18.85 3.82 4.91
C ILE A 168 17.95 3.33 3.77
N GLY A 169 16.95 2.48 4.05
CA GLY A 169 15.96 2.01 3.08
C GLY A 169 15.12 3.15 2.49
N ILE A 170 14.71 4.11 3.34
CA ILE A 170 14.01 5.34 2.94
C ILE A 170 14.95 6.21 2.09
N ALA A 171 16.20 6.42 2.51
CA ALA A 171 17.21 7.17 1.74
C ALA A 171 17.41 6.58 0.35
N ARG A 172 17.49 5.23 0.24
CA ARG A 172 17.61 4.53 -1.04
C ARG A 172 16.43 4.78 -1.97
N ALA A 173 15.22 4.81 -1.42
CA ALA A 173 14.02 5.12 -2.21
C ALA A 173 14.00 6.58 -2.67
N LEU A 174 14.45 7.51 -1.81
CA LEU A 174 14.41 8.95 -2.08
C LEU A 174 15.51 9.47 -2.99
N ILE A 175 16.66 8.77 -3.08
CA ILE A 175 17.87 9.32 -3.72
C ILE A 175 17.71 9.64 -5.22
N LEU A 176 16.66 9.10 -5.86
CA LEU A 176 16.28 9.40 -7.24
C LEU A 176 15.26 10.54 -7.36
N ASN A 177 14.84 11.15 -6.24
CA ASN A 177 13.75 12.14 -6.18
C ASN A 177 12.46 11.64 -6.84
N PRO A 178 11.86 10.52 -6.35
CA PRO A 178 10.66 9.96 -6.92
C PRO A 178 9.44 10.84 -6.67
N LYS A 179 8.38 10.67 -7.49
CA LYS A 179 7.08 11.30 -7.28
C LYS A 179 6.15 10.44 -6.43
N LEU A 180 6.26 9.12 -6.53
CA LEU A 180 5.46 8.15 -5.78
C LEU A 180 6.35 7.23 -4.97
N ILE A 181 6.03 7.08 -3.69
CA ILE A 181 6.63 6.07 -2.82
C ILE A 181 5.55 5.08 -2.38
N ILE A 182 5.77 3.80 -2.65
CA ILE A 182 4.98 2.70 -2.12
C ILE A 182 5.68 2.23 -0.84
N ALA A 183 5.12 2.57 0.32
CA ALA A 183 5.64 2.20 1.62
C ALA A 183 4.93 0.93 2.12
N ASP A 184 5.56 -0.23 1.92
CA ASP A 184 5.00 -1.55 2.29
C ASP A 184 5.37 -1.88 3.73
N GLU A 185 4.43 -1.64 4.67
CA GLU A 185 4.56 -1.86 6.12
C GLU A 185 5.88 -1.29 6.71
N PRO A 186 6.22 -0.02 6.45
CA PRO A 186 7.58 0.52 6.68
C PRO A 186 7.99 0.59 8.16
N VAL A 187 7.08 0.28 9.10
CA VAL A 187 7.35 0.34 10.54
C VAL A 187 7.03 -0.95 11.28
N ALA A 188 6.49 -1.98 10.60
CA ALA A 188 5.97 -3.19 11.24
C ALA A 188 7.00 -3.98 12.06
N ALA A 189 8.29 -3.92 11.67
CA ALA A 189 9.37 -4.66 12.33
C ALA A 189 10.15 -3.81 13.36
N LEU A 190 9.62 -2.65 13.78
CA LEU A 190 10.31 -1.71 14.65
C LEU A 190 9.59 -1.54 16.00
N ASP A 191 10.33 -1.17 17.03
CA ASP A 191 9.79 -0.81 18.34
C ASP A 191 8.92 0.46 18.25
N VAL A 192 7.91 0.58 19.09
CA VAL A 192 6.89 1.66 19.08
C VAL A 192 7.51 3.06 19.06
N SER A 193 8.58 3.29 19.85
CA SER A 193 9.27 4.59 19.87
C SER A 193 9.98 4.93 18.56
N ILE A 194 10.55 3.92 17.92
CA ILE A 194 11.21 4.05 16.62
C ILE A 194 10.19 4.20 15.50
N GLN A 195 9.05 3.48 15.59
CA GLN A 195 7.93 3.66 14.65
C GLN A 195 7.51 5.12 14.57
N ALA A 196 7.27 5.78 15.72
CA ALA A 196 6.87 7.19 15.74
C ALA A 196 7.90 8.10 15.05
N GLN A 197 9.19 7.84 15.26
CA GLN A 197 10.26 8.62 14.61
C GLN A 197 10.28 8.45 13.07
N ILE A 198 10.06 7.21 12.59
CA ILE A 198 10.02 6.94 11.13
C ILE A 198 8.75 7.55 10.50
N LEU A 199 7.61 7.50 11.20
CA LEU A 199 6.37 8.11 10.72
C LEU A 199 6.48 9.64 10.61
N ASN A 200 7.06 10.29 11.60
CA ASN A 200 7.35 11.73 11.55
C ASN A 200 8.31 12.04 10.40
N LEU A 201 9.40 11.27 10.25
CA LEU A 201 10.30 11.42 9.12
C LEU A 201 9.58 11.33 7.76
N LEU A 202 8.71 10.32 7.56
CA LEU A 202 7.96 10.18 6.31
C LEU A 202 7.03 11.37 6.05
N LYS A 203 6.42 11.93 7.10
CA LYS A 203 5.56 13.12 7.01
C LYS A 203 6.38 14.38 6.65
N ASP A 204 7.52 14.57 7.30
CA ASP A 204 8.41 15.70 7.02
C ASP A 204 8.93 15.64 5.58
N LEU A 205 9.34 14.44 5.13
CA LEU A 205 9.77 14.20 3.76
C LEU A 205 8.66 14.44 2.73
N GLN A 206 7.40 14.10 3.06
CA GLN A 206 6.27 14.41 2.19
C GLN A 206 6.12 15.91 1.99
N ALA A 207 6.20 16.69 3.06
CA ALA A 207 6.07 18.15 3.00
C ALA A 207 7.25 18.79 2.25
N GLU A 208 8.48 18.33 2.50
CA GLU A 208 9.70 18.89 1.92
C GLU A 208 9.84 18.58 0.42
N PHE A 209 9.59 17.33 0.03
CA PHE A 209 9.77 16.85 -1.35
C PHE A 209 8.45 16.74 -2.14
N GLN A 210 7.32 17.13 -1.55
CA GLN A 210 5.97 17.02 -2.14
C GLN A 210 5.65 15.60 -2.64
N LEU A 211 6.00 14.60 -1.85
CA LEU A 211 5.86 13.19 -2.20
C LEU A 211 4.41 12.74 -2.18
N THR A 212 4.09 11.84 -3.09
CA THR A 212 2.85 11.06 -3.05
C THR A 212 3.13 9.70 -2.43
N TYR A 213 2.26 9.23 -1.54
CA TYR A 213 2.42 7.92 -0.89
C TYR A 213 1.26 6.97 -1.17
N LEU A 214 1.60 5.71 -1.46
CA LEU A 214 0.74 4.57 -1.17
C LEU A 214 1.28 3.91 0.11
N PHE A 215 0.61 4.14 1.22
CA PHE A 215 1.03 3.67 2.55
C PHE A 215 0.28 2.39 2.91
N ILE A 216 0.98 1.25 2.88
CA ILE A 216 0.43 -0.06 3.22
C ILE A 216 0.70 -0.36 4.68
N SER A 217 -0.35 -0.70 5.43
CA SER A 217 -0.24 -1.08 6.85
C SER A 217 -1.34 -2.05 7.26
N HIS A 218 -1.10 -2.80 8.33
CA HIS A 218 -2.13 -3.52 9.06
C HIS A 218 -2.54 -2.79 10.35
N ASP A 219 -1.81 -1.74 10.75
CA ASP A 219 -2.11 -0.92 11.94
C ASP A 219 -2.85 0.36 11.55
N LEU A 220 -4.15 0.39 11.88
CA LEU A 220 -5.03 1.52 11.60
C LEU A 220 -4.70 2.75 12.45
N SER A 221 -4.11 2.58 13.64
CA SER A 221 -3.71 3.72 14.49
C SER A 221 -2.62 4.56 13.83
N VAL A 222 -1.68 3.88 13.16
CA VAL A 222 -0.61 4.51 12.39
C VAL A 222 -1.16 5.27 11.19
N VAL A 223 -2.05 4.63 10.46
CA VAL A 223 -2.60 5.14 9.19
C VAL A 223 -3.39 6.42 9.39
N ARG A 224 -4.17 6.54 10.47
CA ARG A 224 -5.00 7.71 10.75
C ARG A 224 -4.23 9.03 10.71
N HIS A 225 -2.98 9.02 11.18
CA HIS A 225 -2.17 10.25 11.32
C HIS A 225 -1.41 10.65 10.06
N LEU A 226 -1.32 9.73 9.08
CA LEU A 226 -0.51 9.93 7.88
C LEU A 226 -1.33 10.08 6.60
N THR A 227 -2.55 9.54 6.57
CA THR A 227 -3.27 9.38 5.30
C THR A 227 -4.39 10.41 5.15
N ASN A 228 -4.56 10.87 3.91
CA ASN A 228 -5.68 11.74 3.51
C ASN A 228 -6.92 10.88 3.22
N ARG A 229 -6.71 9.76 2.50
CA ARG A 229 -7.74 8.78 2.19
C ARG A 229 -7.29 7.40 2.61
N LEU A 230 -8.26 6.54 2.87
CA LEU A 230 -8.08 5.18 3.32
C LEU A 230 -8.81 4.21 2.40
N ALA A 231 -8.11 3.17 1.97
CA ALA A 231 -8.65 2.04 1.23
C ALA A 231 -8.56 0.78 2.10
N VAL A 232 -9.70 0.17 2.38
CA VAL A 232 -9.80 -1.05 3.19
C VAL A 232 -9.93 -2.25 2.28
N MET A 233 -8.99 -3.19 2.37
CA MET A 233 -8.92 -4.36 1.50
C MET A 233 -9.21 -5.65 2.27
N TYR A 234 -10.07 -6.50 1.71
CA TYR A 234 -10.39 -7.81 2.25
C TYR A 234 -10.32 -8.87 1.15
N LEU A 235 -9.55 -9.93 1.37
CA LEU A 235 -9.40 -11.09 0.48
C LEU A 235 -9.23 -10.71 -1.01
N GLY A 236 -8.25 -9.85 -1.29
CA GLY A 236 -7.92 -9.41 -2.65
C GLY A 236 -8.84 -8.35 -3.23
N ARG A 237 -9.78 -7.77 -2.48
CA ARG A 237 -10.82 -6.85 -2.96
C ARG A 237 -10.92 -5.60 -2.12
N MET A 238 -11.41 -4.53 -2.75
CA MET A 238 -11.78 -3.32 -2.03
C MET A 238 -13.09 -3.54 -1.27
N ALA A 239 -13.09 -3.27 0.03
CA ALA A 239 -14.28 -3.29 0.87
C ALA A 239 -14.84 -1.87 1.05
N GLU A 240 -13.98 -0.89 1.27
CA GLU A 240 -14.35 0.49 1.51
C GLU A 240 -13.19 1.42 1.14
N ILE A 241 -13.47 2.59 0.56
CA ILE A 241 -12.47 3.62 0.28
C ILE A 241 -13.10 5.00 0.45
N GLY A 242 -12.37 5.92 1.08
CA GLY A 242 -12.86 7.29 1.29
C GLY A 242 -11.89 8.15 2.09
N ASN A 243 -12.34 9.33 2.46
CA ASN A 243 -11.60 10.21 3.35
C ASN A 243 -11.32 9.51 4.69
N THR A 244 -10.09 9.61 5.19
CA THR A 244 -9.65 8.90 6.40
C THR A 244 -10.53 9.23 7.61
N GLU A 245 -10.78 10.51 7.90
CA GLU A 245 -11.58 10.90 9.07
C GLU A 245 -13.05 10.47 8.93
N LYS A 246 -13.62 10.47 7.70
CA LYS A 246 -14.97 9.94 7.46
C LYS A 246 -15.04 8.45 7.78
N ILE A 247 -14.11 7.64 7.28
CA ILE A 247 -14.07 6.19 7.56
C ILE A 247 -13.91 5.92 9.06
N PHE A 248 -13.06 6.69 9.76
CA PHE A 248 -12.88 6.52 11.21
C PHE A 248 -14.09 6.94 12.03
N SER A 249 -14.86 7.94 11.60
CA SER A 249 -16.06 8.44 12.29
C SER A 249 -17.34 7.68 11.91
N ASN A 250 -17.48 7.30 10.66
CA ASN A 250 -18.67 6.61 10.12
C ASN A 250 -18.28 5.49 9.14
N PRO A 251 -17.67 4.37 9.60
CA PRO A 251 -17.36 3.25 8.75
C PRO A 251 -18.63 2.58 8.22
N LEU A 252 -18.70 2.37 6.91
CA LEU A 252 -19.87 1.79 6.25
C LEU A 252 -19.79 0.26 6.21
N HIS A 253 -18.66 -0.29 5.76
CA HIS A 253 -18.54 -1.74 5.62
C HIS A 253 -18.43 -2.44 6.98
N PRO A 254 -19.19 -3.52 7.25
CA PRO A 254 -19.11 -4.25 8.53
C PRO A 254 -17.70 -4.75 8.89
N TYR A 255 -16.87 -5.07 7.90
CA TYR A 255 -15.47 -5.42 8.12
C TYR A 255 -14.65 -4.22 8.64
N THR A 256 -14.83 -3.03 8.07
CA THR A 256 -14.18 -1.80 8.53
C THR A 256 -14.61 -1.46 9.97
N GLN A 257 -15.91 -1.61 10.28
CA GLN A 257 -16.43 -1.46 11.64
C GLN A 257 -15.70 -2.37 12.63
N THR A 258 -15.49 -3.62 12.24
CA THR A 258 -14.78 -4.60 13.07
C THR A 258 -13.32 -4.22 13.27
N LEU A 259 -12.61 -3.87 12.20
CA LEU A 259 -11.20 -3.44 12.28
C LEU A 259 -11.04 -2.23 13.22
N LEU A 260 -11.90 -1.22 13.07
CA LEU A 260 -11.87 -0.02 13.90
C LEU A 260 -12.27 -0.28 15.35
N SER A 261 -13.14 -1.28 15.60
CA SER A 261 -13.51 -1.66 16.97
C SER A 261 -12.36 -2.29 17.76
N ALA A 262 -11.34 -2.82 17.05
CA ALA A 262 -10.17 -3.45 17.64
C ALA A 262 -9.08 -2.44 18.06
N ILE A 263 -9.17 -1.18 17.63
CA ILE A 263 -8.19 -0.14 17.97
C ILE A 263 -8.33 0.21 19.47
N PRO A 264 -7.24 0.15 20.25
CA PRO A 264 -7.25 0.57 21.63
C PRO A 264 -7.66 2.06 21.77
N VAL A 265 -8.58 2.36 22.66
CA VAL A 265 -9.01 3.74 22.94
C VAL A 265 -8.08 4.33 24.00
N SER A 266 -7.53 5.52 23.73
CA SER A 266 -6.62 6.22 24.66
C SER A 266 -7.30 6.60 25.99
N ASN A 267 -8.64 6.69 26.01
CA ASN A 267 -9.40 7.03 27.21
C ASN A 267 -10.01 5.76 27.84
N PRO A 268 -9.52 5.29 28.99
CA PRO A 268 -10.01 4.07 29.66
C PRO A 268 -11.48 4.15 30.10
N ARG A 269 -12.08 5.35 30.11
CA ARG A 269 -13.50 5.54 30.47
C ARG A 269 -14.44 5.29 29.30
N HIS A 270 -13.95 5.32 28.06
CA HIS A 270 -14.70 4.99 26.84
C HIS A 270 -14.42 3.53 26.44
N LYS A 271 -15.22 2.60 26.94
CA LYS A 271 -15.19 1.21 26.46
C LYS A 271 -15.89 1.15 25.09
N ARG A 272 -15.13 0.97 24.00
CA ARG A 272 -15.72 0.50 22.74
C ARG A 272 -16.02 -0.99 22.87
N GLU A 273 -17.22 -1.41 22.54
CA GLU A 273 -17.53 -2.84 22.40
C GLU A 273 -16.76 -3.39 21.21
N ARG A 274 -15.83 -4.32 21.50
CA ARG A 274 -15.07 -4.98 20.44
C ARG A 274 -15.97 -5.96 19.71
N ILE A 275 -16.08 -5.79 18.38
CA ILE A 275 -16.80 -6.74 17.53
C ILE A 275 -15.87 -7.94 17.29
N ILE A 276 -16.24 -9.10 17.84
CA ILE A 276 -15.48 -10.34 17.66
C ILE A 276 -15.98 -11.05 16.43
N LEU A 277 -15.13 -11.19 15.43
CA LEU A 277 -15.44 -11.97 14.23
C LEU A 277 -15.44 -13.46 14.54
N LYS A 278 -16.46 -14.15 14.03
CA LYS A 278 -16.55 -15.62 14.09
C LYS A 278 -16.02 -16.23 12.79
N GLY A 279 -15.33 -17.35 12.90
CA GLY A 279 -14.79 -18.09 11.73
C GLY A 279 -13.45 -17.58 11.22
N ASP A 280 -12.83 -18.36 10.34
CA ASP A 280 -11.53 -18.10 9.74
C ASP A 280 -11.64 -17.25 8.48
N VAL A 281 -10.51 -16.63 8.08
CA VAL A 281 -10.40 -15.92 6.81
C VAL A 281 -10.53 -16.95 5.68
N PRO A 282 -11.44 -16.75 4.72
CA PRO A 282 -11.59 -17.66 3.58
C PRO A 282 -10.29 -17.76 2.77
N SER A 283 -10.11 -18.90 2.11
CA SER A 283 -8.93 -19.11 1.26
C SER A 283 -9.00 -18.27 -0.03
N PRO A 284 -7.93 -17.56 -0.41
CA PRO A 284 -7.87 -16.86 -1.69
C PRO A 284 -7.78 -17.80 -2.90
N VAL A 285 -7.65 -19.11 -2.67
CA VAL A 285 -7.63 -20.15 -3.72
C VAL A 285 -9.01 -20.37 -4.32
N ASN A 286 -10.04 -20.41 -3.45
CA ASN A 286 -11.43 -20.56 -3.85
C ASN A 286 -12.27 -19.51 -3.10
N PRO A 287 -12.20 -18.24 -3.49
CA PRO A 287 -12.97 -17.21 -2.82
C PRO A 287 -14.47 -17.45 -2.99
N PRO A 288 -15.31 -17.03 -2.03
CA PRO A 288 -16.76 -17.11 -2.13
C PRO A 288 -17.28 -16.46 -3.43
N LYS A 289 -18.38 -17.01 -3.99
CA LYS A 289 -19.03 -16.43 -5.18
C LYS A 289 -19.59 -15.03 -4.89
N GLY A 290 -20.22 -14.88 -3.74
CA GLY A 290 -20.80 -13.62 -3.27
C GLY A 290 -19.80 -12.70 -2.58
N CYS A 291 -20.27 -11.99 -1.55
CA CYS A 291 -19.44 -11.15 -0.71
C CYS A 291 -18.33 -11.96 -0.01
N ALA A 292 -17.08 -11.55 -0.19
CA ALA A 292 -15.93 -12.26 0.41
C ALA A 292 -16.01 -12.31 1.95
N PHE A 293 -16.66 -11.33 2.56
CA PHE A 293 -16.81 -11.21 4.02
C PHE A 293 -18.06 -11.91 4.57
N ALA A 294 -18.97 -12.44 3.73
CA ALA A 294 -20.26 -13.01 4.13
C ALA A 294 -20.16 -14.02 5.28
N GLY A 295 -19.17 -14.94 5.24
CA GLY A 295 -18.98 -15.97 6.27
C GLY A 295 -18.57 -15.46 7.65
N ARG A 296 -18.19 -14.18 7.77
CA ARG A 296 -17.76 -13.54 9.03
C ARG A 296 -18.58 -12.29 9.37
N CYS A 297 -19.50 -11.90 8.48
CA CYS A 297 -20.27 -10.66 8.60
C CYS A 297 -21.40 -10.80 9.63
N PRO A 298 -21.46 -9.93 10.67
CA PRO A 298 -22.58 -9.96 11.63
C PRO A 298 -23.92 -9.47 11.03
N LYS A 299 -23.89 -8.87 9.83
CA LYS A 299 -25.06 -8.34 9.12
C LYS A 299 -25.33 -9.09 7.81
N VAL A 300 -24.88 -10.36 7.72
CA VAL A 300 -25.05 -11.18 6.52
C VAL A 300 -26.52 -11.51 6.25
N PHE A 301 -26.91 -11.55 4.98
CA PHE A 301 -28.22 -12.02 4.48
C PHE A 301 -28.03 -12.76 3.15
N ASP A 302 -29.10 -13.40 2.62
CA ASP A 302 -29.02 -14.39 1.54
C ASP A 302 -28.26 -13.88 0.31
N ARG A 303 -28.55 -12.69 -0.17
CA ARG A 303 -27.88 -12.09 -1.32
C ARG A 303 -26.36 -11.98 -1.16
N CYS A 304 -25.87 -11.78 0.07
CA CYS A 304 -24.44 -11.76 0.34
C CYS A 304 -23.72 -13.08 0.00
N HIS A 305 -24.41 -14.20 -0.02
CA HIS A 305 -23.84 -15.50 -0.39
C HIS A 305 -23.86 -15.74 -1.90
N GLU A 306 -24.80 -15.13 -2.61
CA GLU A 306 -25.08 -15.39 -4.02
C GLU A 306 -24.35 -14.41 -4.95
N GLU A 307 -24.39 -13.12 -4.59
CA GLU A 307 -23.89 -12.04 -5.43
C GLU A 307 -22.73 -11.28 -4.76
N ARG A 308 -21.81 -10.81 -5.60
CA ARG A 308 -20.71 -9.97 -5.18
C ARG A 308 -21.15 -8.51 -5.20
N PRO A 309 -21.03 -7.76 -4.08
CA PRO A 309 -21.34 -6.34 -4.07
C PRO A 309 -20.35 -5.56 -4.95
N SER A 310 -20.86 -4.62 -5.72
CA SER A 310 -20.07 -3.62 -6.43
C SER A 310 -19.56 -2.54 -5.47
N LEU A 311 -18.50 -1.84 -5.83
CA LEU A 311 -18.02 -0.67 -5.09
C LEU A 311 -18.91 0.52 -5.46
N LEU A 312 -19.83 0.89 -4.56
CA LEU A 312 -20.82 1.96 -4.76
C LEU A 312 -20.35 3.26 -4.11
N THR A 313 -20.52 4.37 -4.80
CA THR A 313 -20.31 5.72 -4.26
C THR A 313 -21.52 6.12 -3.43
N ILE A 314 -21.33 6.39 -2.15
CA ILE A 314 -22.38 6.81 -1.20
C ILE A 314 -22.41 8.33 -1.07
N ASP A 315 -21.25 8.94 -1.02
CA ASP A 315 -21.08 10.40 -1.10
C ASP A 315 -19.78 10.73 -1.89
N ASP A 316 -19.55 12.01 -2.15
CA ASP A 316 -18.48 12.51 -3.06
C ASP A 316 -17.11 11.91 -2.87
N ASP A 317 -16.83 11.32 -1.71
CA ASP A 317 -15.49 10.84 -1.35
C ASP A 317 -15.52 9.53 -0.54
N HIS A 318 -16.68 8.82 -0.55
CA HIS A 318 -16.86 7.60 0.22
C HIS A 318 -17.55 6.50 -0.59
N GLN A 319 -16.83 5.41 -0.83
CA GLN A 319 -17.30 4.25 -1.59
C GLN A 319 -17.26 2.99 -0.72
N VAL A 320 -18.24 2.11 -0.89
CA VAL A 320 -18.36 0.85 -0.14
C VAL A 320 -18.84 -0.30 -1.03
N ALA A 321 -18.25 -1.47 -0.85
CA ALA A 321 -18.68 -2.71 -1.52
C ALA A 321 -19.54 -3.55 -0.56
N CYS A 322 -20.81 -3.18 -0.37
CA CYS A 322 -21.70 -3.83 0.58
C CYS A 322 -23.16 -3.70 0.17
N HIS A 323 -23.89 -4.81 0.07
CA HIS A 323 -25.32 -4.86 -0.30
C HIS A 323 -26.26 -4.11 0.67
N LEU A 324 -25.82 -3.74 1.86
CA LEU A 324 -26.59 -2.88 2.77
C LEU A 324 -26.87 -1.49 2.20
N TYR A 325 -26.17 -1.09 1.14
CA TYR A 325 -26.22 0.25 0.56
C TYR A 325 -26.71 0.27 -0.89
N ASP A 326 -27.15 -0.88 -1.45
CA ASP A 326 -27.60 -0.96 -2.84
C ASP A 326 -28.76 0.01 -3.16
N ASP A 327 -29.68 0.23 -2.20
CA ASP A 327 -30.82 1.15 -2.36
C ASP A 327 -30.43 2.64 -2.17
N GLN A 328 -29.23 2.94 -1.72
CA GLN A 328 -28.76 4.33 -1.44
C GLN A 328 -27.95 4.92 -2.58
N SER A 329 -27.62 4.16 -3.60
CA SER A 329 -26.95 4.64 -4.81
C SER A 329 -27.94 5.40 -5.69
N GLY A 330 -28.22 6.64 -5.32
CA GLY A 330 -29.03 7.60 -6.10
C GLY A 330 -28.26 8.16 -7.29
N GLY A 331 -27.94 7.30 -8.28
CA GLY A 331 -27.37 7.69 -9.55
C GLY A 331 -27.98 6.83 -10.63
N GLU A 332 -28.65 7.47 -11.60
CA GLU A 332 -29.36 6.84 -12.71
C GLU A 332 -28.57 5.71 -13.39
N PRO A 333 -29.21 4.60 -13.77
CA PRO A 333 -28.60 3.59 -14.63
C PRO A 333 -28.44 4.19 -16.04
N SER A 334 -27.21 4.36 -16.47
CA SER A 334 -26.86 4.66 -17.88
C SER A 334 -26.67 3.38 -18.66
#